data_95524fbe58851eb6c0cabbe6d8b3631b
#
_entry.id   95524fbe58851eb6c0cabbe6d8b3631b
#
_cell.length_a   1.000
_cell.length_b   1.000
_cell.length_c   1.000
_cell.angle_alpha   90.00
_cell.angle_beta   90.00
_cell.angle_gamma   90.00
#
_symmetry.space_group_name_H-M   'P 1'
#
loop_
_entity.id
_entity.type
_entity.pdbx_description
1 polymer ?
#
loop_
_entity_poly.entity_id
_entity_poly.type
_entity_poly.pdbx_seq_one_letter_code
_entity_poly.pdbx_strand_id
1 'polypeptide(L)'
;GLNALLTLEAAEQEKRPVHYTGIELYPLAWEEVDALGYSNNPLFKQLHTAPWEEDVKISPHFTLRKIKMDAISDKWLSLNPDLVYFDAFAPEKQPEMWNEQLFRSLYVYMNTGGILTTYCAKGVIRRMLQAIGFLVERLPGPPDGKREILRATKRTNN
;
A
#
# COMPACT_ATOMS: atom_id res chain seq x y z
N GLY A 1 2.33 -8.43 3.75
CA GLY A 1 1.52 -8.82 4.89
C GLY A 1 1.65 -7.95 6.12
N LEU A 2 2.82 -7.38 6.43
CA LEU A 2 2.99 -6.58 7.65
C LEU A 2 2.14 -5.29 7.61
N ASN A 3 2.09 -4.59 6.48
CA ASN A 3 1.25 -3.41 6.34
C ASN A 3 -0.23 -3.74 6.56
N ALA A 4 -0.68 -4.87 6.05
CA ALA A 4 -2.07 -5.32 6.26
C ALA A 4 -2.35 -5.60 7.74
N LEU A 5 -1.43 -6.27 8.44
CA LEU A 5 -1.58 -6.54 9.87
C LEU A 5 -1.64 -5.26 10.70
N LEU A 6 -0.73 -4.32 10.47
CA LEU A 6 -0.71 -3.04 11.17
C LEU A 6 -1.98 -2.22 10.91
N THR A 7 -2.47 -2.26 9.68
CA THR A 7 -3.72 -1.58 9.31
C THR A 7 -4.92 -2.23 9.99
N LEU A 8 -4.95 -3.56 10.06
CA LEU A 8 -5.99 -4.31 10.77
C LEU A 8 -6.00 -3.93 12.26
N GLU A 9 -4.84 -3.91 12.90
CA GLU A 9 -4.73 -3.54 14.31
C GLU A 9 -5.25 -2.12 14.56
N ALA A 10 -4.89 -1.17 13.70
CA ALA A 10 -5.37 0.21 13.78
C ALA A 10 -6.89 0.28 13.57
N ALA A 11 -7.43 -0.45 12.58
CA ALA A 11 -8.86 -0.48 12.31
C ALA A 11 -9.66 -0.98 13.53
N GLU A 12 -9.19 -2.03 14.18
CA GLU A 12 -9.84 -2.58 15.37
C GLU A 12 -9.72 -1.66 16.59
N GLN A 13 -8.56 -1.04 16.78
CA GLN A 13 -8.35 -0.11 17.88
C GLN A 13 -9.26 1.12 17.75
N GLU A 14 -9.40 1.66 16.56
CA GLU A 14 -10.22 2.85 16.27
C GLU A 14 -11.69 2.50 15.98
N LYS A 15 -12.03 1.21 15.88
CA LYS A 15 -13.34 0.71 15.46
C LYS A 15 -13.81 1.33 14.15
N ARG A 16 -12.90 1.45 13.20
CA ARG A 16 -13.13 2.07 11.89
C ARG A 16 -13.08 1.01 10.80
N PRO A 17 -14.16 0.81 10.05
CA PRO A 17 -14.17 -0.18 8.97
C PRO A 17 -13.12 0.13 7.91
N VAL A 18 -12.34 -0.88 7.53
CA VAL A 18 -11.33 -0.80 6.48
C VAL A 18 -11.53 -1.92 5.48
N HIS A 19 -11.53 -1.58 4.21
CA HIS A 19 -11.43 -2.53 3.12
C HIS A 19 -10.01 -2.44 2.54
N TYR A 20 -9.24 -3.50 2.71
CA TYR A 20 -7.84 -3.57 2.30
C TYR A 20 -7.69 -4.42 1.06
N THR A 21 -7.12 -3.85 -0.01
CA THR A 21 -6.82 -4.58 -1.24
C THR A 21 -5.32 -4.73 -1.39
N GLY A 22 -4.85 -5.97 -1.41
CA GLY A 22 -3.45 -6.31 -1.66
C GLY A 22 -3.27 -6.81 -3.08
N ILE A 23 -2.34 -6.20 -3.82
CA ILE A 23 -2.03 -6.56 -5.21
C ILE A 23 -0.65 -7.18 -5.25
N GLU A 24 -0.57 -8.42 -5.71
CA GLU A 24 0.67 -9.19 -5.80
C GLU A 24 0.76 -9.92 -7.13
N LEU A 25 1.89 -9.78 -7.81
CA LEU A 25 2.16 -10.56 -9.03
C LEU A 25 2.74 -11.93 -8.69
N TYR A 26 3.60 -11.99 -7.68
CA TYR A 26 4.28 -13.22 -7.23
C TYR A 26 4.02 -13.43 -5.74
N PRO A 27 2.85 -14.00 -5.37
CA PRO A 27 2.54 -14.20 -3.96
C PRO A 27 3.46 -15.26 -3.33
N LEU A 28 3.85 -15.00 -2.07
CA LEU A 28 4.63 -15.96 -1.28
C LEU A 28 3.71 -16.99 -0.63
N ALA A 29 4.15 -18.23 -0.54
CA ALA A 29 3.46 -19.27 0.22
C ALA A 29 3.57 -18.97 1.73
N TRP A 30 2.56 -19.42 2.51
CA TRP A 30 2.57 -19.19 3.95
C TRP A 30 3.82 -19.74 4.62
N GLU A 31 4.30 -20.90 4.19
CA GLU A 31 5.49 -21.54 4.75
C GLU A 31 6.73 -20.65 4.59
N GLU A 32 6.85 -19.94 3.49
CA GLU A 32 7.94 -18.99 3.25
C GLU A 32 7.84 -17.78 4.17
N VAL A 33 6.62 -17.27 4.37
CA VAL A 33 6.36 -16.12 5.22
C VAL A 33 6.57 -16.46 6.69
N ASP A 34 6.09 -17.62 7.13
CA ASP A 34 6.23 -18.10 8.51
C ASP A 34 7.69 -18.23 8.91
N ALA A 35 8.54 -18.69 7.99
CA ALA A 35 9.98 -18.83 8.20
C ALA A 35 10.68 -17.50 8.48
N LEU A 36 10.10 -16.36 8.06
CA LEU A 36 10.67 -15.03 8.30
C LEU A 36 10.42 -14.52 9.73
N GLY A 37 9.46 -15.10 10.46
CA GLY A 37 9.21 -14.78 11.87
C GLY A 37 8.70 -13.36 12.13
N TYR A 38 8.02 -12.73 11.18
CA TYR A 38 7.58 -11.33 11.31
C TYR A 38 6.51 -11.11 12.37
N SER A 39 5.68 -12.12 12.67
CA SER A 39 4.64 -11.96 13.67
C SER A 39 4.15 -13.30 14.19
N ASN A 40 3.84 -13.33 15.51
CA ASN A 40 3.18 -14.45 16.17
C ASN A 40 1.66 -14.26 16.26
N ASN A 41 1.13 -13.16 15.73
CA ASN A 41 -0.30 -12.88 15.75
C ASN A 41 -1.04 -13.88 14.84
N PRO A 42 -2.03 -14.63 15.35
CA PRO A 42 -2.82 -15.57 14.52
C PRO A 42 -3.49 -14.91 13.31
N LEU A 43 -3.84 -13.63 13.40
CA LEU A 43 -4.42 -12.89 12.28
C LEU A 43 -3.45 -12.71 11.13
N PHE A 44 -2.15 -12.68 11.39
CA PHE A 44 -1.13 -12.61 10.35
C PHE A 44 -1.20 -13.83 9.42
N LYS A 45 -1.35 -15.02 10.00
CA LYS A 45 -1.56 -16.25 9.24
C LYS A 45 -2.84 -16.18 8.42
N GLN A 46 -3.94 -15.71 9.01
CA GLN A 46 -5.21 -15.58 8.31
C GLN A 46 -5.11 -14.63 7.11
N LEU A 47 -4.38 -13.54 7.23
CA LEU A 47 -4.13 -12.61 6.12
C LEU A 47 -3.43 -13.30 4.94
N HIS A 48 -2.44 -14.16 5.22
CA HIS A 48 -1.68 -14.85 4.18
C HIS A 48 -2.40 -16.06 3.60
N THR A 49 -3.20 -16.75 4.38
CA THR A 49 -3.90 -17.97 3.95
C THR A 49 -5.31 -17.71 3.41
N ALA A 50 -5.83 -16.49 3.54
CA ALA A 50 -7.14 -16.14 2.99
C ALA A 50 -7.22 -16.41 1.49
N PRO A 51 -8.38 -16.85 0.98
CA PRO A 51 -8.54 -17.08 -0.46
C PRO A 51 -8.36 -15.80 -1.27
N TRP A 52 -7.91 -15.96 -2.52
CA TRP A 52 -7.65 -14.87 -3.45
C TRP A 52 -8.92 -14.50 -4.22
N GLU A 53 -8.95 -13.26 -4.74
CA GLU A 53 -9.98 -12.73 -5.65
C GLU A 53 -11.38 -12.64 -5.03
N GLU A 54 -11.48 -12.66 -3.70
CA GLU A 54 -12.76 -12.49 -3.00
C GLU A 54 -12.58 -11.66 -1.73
N ASP A 55 -13.66 -11.02 -1.28
CA ASP A 55 -13.68 -10.30 -0.02
C ASP A 55 -13.77 -11.28 1.14
N VAL A 56 -12.83 -11.17 2.07
CA VAL A 56 -12.77 -12.02 3.27
C VAL A 56 -12.75 -11.14 4.51
N LYS A 57 -13.76 -11.29 5.37
CA LYS A 57 -13.80 -10.57 6.64
C LYS A 57 -12.85 -11.25 7.62
N ILE A 58 -11.72 -10.62 7.89
CA ILE A 58 -10.67 -11.13 8.78
C ILE A 58 -11.01 -10.83 10.25
N SER A 59 -11.56 -9.65 10.51
CA SER A 59 -11.94 -9.18 11.84
C SER A 59 -13.14 -8.24 11.72
N PRO A 60 -13.78 -7.84 12.85
CA PRO A 60 -15.01 -7.04 12.80
C PRO A 60 -14.93 -5.77 11.95
N HIS A 61 -13.75 -5.13 11.87
CA HIS A 61 -13.56 -3.88 11.13
C HIS A 61 -12.56 -3.99 9.97
N PHE A 62 -12.17 -5.21 9.59
CA PHE A 62 -11.19 -5.37 8.51
C PHE A 62 -11.63 -6.43 7.51
N THR A 63 -11.82 -6.00 6.26
CA THR A 63 -12.11 -6.87 5.12
C THR A 63 -10.93 -6.85 4.16
N LEU A 64 -10.45 -8.02 3.80
CA LEU A 64 -9.30 -8.22 2.92
C LEU A 64 -9.74 -8.72 1.55
N ARG A 65 -9.17 -8.15 0.51
CA ARG A 65 -9.22 -8.70 -0.85
C ARG A 65 -7.81 -8.79 -1.40
N LYS A 66 -7.36 -10.00 -1.72
CA LYS A 66 -6.07 -10.22 -2.36
C LYS A 66 -6.26 -10.47 -3.84
N ILE A 67 -5.51 -9.75 -4.67
CA ILE A 67 -5.61 -9.85 -6.13
C ILE A 67 -4.24 -10.22 -6.68
N LYS A 68 -4.19 -11.31 -7.45
CA LYS A 68 -2.98 -11.71 -8.17
C LYS A 68 -2.97 -11.04 -9.53
N MET A 69 -2.22 -9.94 -9.66
CA MET A 69 -2.11 -9.19 -10.90
C MET A 69 -0.86 -8.34 -10.91
N ASP A 70 -0.48 -7.89 -12.10
CA ASP A 70 0.56 -6.87 -12.25
C ASP A 70 -0.03 -5.50 -11.90
N ALA A 71 0.59 -4.78 -10.95
CA ALA A 71 0.14 -3.46 -10.55
C ALA A 71 0.25 -2.42 -11.68
N ILE A 72 1.05 -2.68 -12.71
CA ILE A 72 1.15 -1.82 -13.89
C ILE A 72 -0.11 -1.93 -14.77
N SER A 73 -0.84 -3.06 -14.68
CA SER A 73 -2.12 -3.18 -15.39
C SER A 73 -3.16 -2.22 -14.79
N ASP A 74 -4.09 -1.77 -15.60
CA ASP A 74 -5.11 -0.79 -15.20
C ASP A 74 -6.36 -1.39 -14.56
N LYS A 75 -6.37 -2.69 -14.29
CA LYS A 75 -7.56 -3.39 -13.76
C LYS A 75 -7.97 -2.97 -12.36
N TRP A 76 -7.05 -2.38 -11.57
CA TRP A 76 -7.32 -1.92 -10.22
C TRP A 76 -7.84 -0.47 -10.15
N LEU A 77 -7.91 0.23 -11.27
CA LEU A 77 -8.25 1.66 -11.31
C LEU A 77 -9.64 1.99 -10.75
N SER A 78 -10.56 1.03 -10.75
CA SER A 78 -11.92 1.23 -10.21
C SER A 78 -11.99 1.22 -8.68
N LEU A 79 -10.89 1.00 -7.98
CA LEU A 79 -10.90 0.87 -6.52
C LEU A 79 -11.11 2.18 -5.77
N ASN A 80 -10.75 3.32 -6.35
CA ASN A 80 -10.84 4.66 -5.73
C ASN A 80 -10.30 4.67 -4.28
N PRO A 81 -9.01 4.36 -4.07
CA PRO A 81 -8.48 4.22 -2.73
C PRO A 81 -8.38 5.55 -1.98
N ASP A 82 -8.54 5.49 -0.66
CA ASP A 82 -8.26 6.59 0.26
C ASP A 82 -6.82 6.57 0.75
N LEU A 83 -6.18 5.39 0.75
CA LEU A 83 -4.81 5.21 1.20
C LEU A 83 -4.12 4.18 0.31
N VAL A 84 -2.93 4.53 -0.15
CA VAL A 84 -2.09 3.64 -0.96
C VAL A 84 -0.73 3.47 -0.27
N TYR A 85 -0.39 2.22 0.06
CA TYR A 85 0.97 1.87 0.48
C TYR A 85 1.75 1.44 -0.76
N PHE A 86 2.70 2.26 -1.19
CA PHE A 86 3.50 1.99 -2.38
C PHE A 86 4.86 1.41 -1.96
N ASP A 87 4.92 0.08 -1.89
CA ASP A 87 6.07 -0.67 -1.35
C ASP A 87 6.75 -1.53 -2.42
N ALA A 88 6.88 -1.02 -3.64
CA ALA A 88 7.67 -1.66 -4.69
C ALA A 88 9.16 -1.72 -4.30
N PHE A 89 9.92 -2.62 -4.93
CA PHE A 89 11.37 -2.60 -4.79
C PHE A 89 11.93 -1.25 -5.23
N ALA A 90 13.15 -0.92 -4.75
CA ALA A 90 13.79 0.36 -5.06
C ALA A 90 13.81 0.65 -6.57
N PRO A 91 13.80 1.95 -6.99
CA PRO A 91 13.79 2.31 -8.41
C PRO A 91 14.90 1.67 -9.23
N GLU A 92 16.06 1.41 -8.64
CA GLU A 92 17.20 0.75 -9.30
C GLU A 92 16.93 -0.72 -9.58
N LYS A 93 16.07 -1.37 -8.76
CA LYS A 93 15.74 -2.79 -8.87
C LYS A 93 14.45 -3.07 -9.63
N GLN A 94 13.52 -2.12 -9.61
CA GLN A 94 12.21 -2.27 -10.24
C GLN A 94 11.76 -0.95 -10.86
N PRO A 95 12.52 -0.44 -11.87
CA PRO A 95 12.23 0.88 -12.45
C PRO A 95 10.85 0.99 -13.09
N GLU A 96 10.29 -0.10 -13.59
CA GLU A 96 8.96 -0.13 -14.22
C GLU A 96 7.83 0.26 -13.27
N MET A 97 8.01 0.08 -11.96
CA MET A 97 7.03 0.48 -10.95
C MET A 97 7.08 1.97 -10.60
N TRP A 98 8.20 2.63 -10.92
CA TRP A 98 8.42 4.03 -10.56
C TRP A 98 8.24 4.97 -11.76
N ASN A 99 7.27 4.67 -12.62
CA ASN A 99 6.99 5.48 -13.80
C ASN A 99 5.89 6.50 -13.54
N GLU A 100 6.00 7.64 -14.23
CA GLU A 100 5.07 8.76 -14.07
C GLU A 100 3.63 8.39 -14.40
N GLN A 101 3.42 7.55 -15.42
CA GLN A 101 2.07 7.17 -15.84
C GLN A 101 1.32 6.41 -14.75
N LEU A 102 1.99 5.50 -14.05
CA LEU A 102 1.38 4.78 -12.93
C LEU A 102 0.96 5.73 -11.82
N PHE A 103 1.84 6.67 -11.45
CA PHE A 103 1.54 7.63 -10.38
C PHE A 103 0.46 8.65 -10.81
N ARG A 104 0.39 9.02 -12.09
CA ARG A 104 -0.71 9.85 -12.61
C ARG A 104 -2.04 9.11 -12.53
N SER A 105 -2.05 7.83 -12.86
CA SER A 105 -3.25 6.99 -12.73
C SER A 105 -3.69 6.87 -11.29
N LEU A 106 -2.76 6.65 -10.36
CA LEU A 106 -3.05 6.65 -8.92
C LEU A 106 -3.69 7.98 -8.49
N TYR A 107 -3.10 9.10 -8.91
CA TYR A 107 -3.64 10.43 -8.58
C TYR A 107 -5.08 10.60 -9.07
N VAL A 108 -5.35 10.22 -10.31
CA VAL A 108 -6.68 10.37 -10.92
C VAL A 108 -7.74 9.56 -10.17
N TYR A 109 -7.42 8.31 -9.82
CA TYR A 109 -8.39 7.37 -9.25
C TYR A 109 -8.47 7.39 -7.72
N MET A 110 -7.49 7.95 -7.03
CA MET A 110 -7.58 8.16 -5.58
C MET A 110 -8.69 9.13 -5.25
N ASN A 111 -9.35 8.91 -4.13
CA ASN A 111 -10.31 9.88 -3.61
C ASN A 111 -9.58 11.18 -3.22
N THR A 112 -10.29 12.30 -3.35
CA THR A 112 -9.78 13.61 -2.91
C THR A 112 -9.46 13.57 -1.41
N GLY A 113 -8.29 14.08 -1.04
CA GLY A 113 -7.77 13.95 0.33
C GLY A 113 -7.07 12.61 0.58
N GLY A 114 -7.07 11.70 -0.40
CA GLY A 114 -6.39 10.42 -0.29
C GLY A 114 -4.88 10.56 -0.15
N ILE A 115 -4.26 9.58 0.52
CA ILE A 115 -2.85 9.61 0.88
C ILE A 115 -2.11 8.43 0.25
N LEU A 116 -0.96 8.71 -0.34
CA LEU A 116 0.00 7.71 -0.79
C LEU A 116 1.24 7.82 0.07
N THR A 117 1.70 6.70 0.63
CA THR A 117 2.96 6.65 1.37
C THR A 117 3.95 5.73 0.66
N THR A 118 5.22 6.10 0.73
CA THR A 118 6.32 5.26 0.21
C THR A 118 7.59 5.49 1.02
N TYR A 119 8.36 4.44 1.17
CA TYR A 119 9.66 4.51 1.83
C TYR A 119 10.72 5.20 0.97
N CYS A 120 10.50 5.35 -0.33
CA CYS A 120 11.47 5.95 -1.24
C CYS A 120 11.37 7.48 -1.18
N ALA A 121 12.34 8.12 -0.53
CA ALA A 121 12.38 9.57 -0.37
C ALA A 121 13.33 10.27 -1.36
N LYS A 122 13.71 9.61 -2.46
CA LYS A 122 14.60 10.20 -3.47
C LYS A 122 14.00 11.46 -4.07
N GLY A 123 14.85 12.47 -4.28
CA GLY A 123 14.42 13.76 -4.85
C GLY A 123 13.71 13.62 -6.19
N VAL A 124 14.15 12.72 -7.06
CA VAL A 124 13.53 12.49 -8.37
C VAL A 124 12.07 11.99 -8.20
N ILE A 125 11.81 11.13 -7.24
CA ILE A 125 10.47 10.62 -6.97
C ILE A 125 9.61 11.72 -6.34
N ARG A 126 10.14 12.44 -5.36
CA ARG A 126 9.43 13.55 -4.74
C ARG A 126 9.00 14.60 -5.76
N ARG A 127 9.93 15.02 -6.64
CA ARG A 127 9.63 16.02 -7.68
C ARG A 127 8.61 15.51 -8.69
N MET A 128 8.66 14.23 -9.04
CA MET A 128 7.68 13.60 -9.93
C MET A 128 6.27 13.65 -9.32
N LEU A 129 6.13 13.28 -8.05
CA LEU A 129 4.85 13.30 -7.35
C LEU A 129 4.31 14.74 -7.24
N GLN A 130 5.18 15.71 -6.95
CA GLN A 130 4.80 17.12 -6.91
C GLN A 130 4.33 17.63 -8.27
N ALA A 131 5.01 17.26 -9.34
CA ALA A 131 4.65 17.65 -10.72
C ALA A 131 3.30 17.07 -11.15
N ILE A 132 2.94 15.89 -10.65
CA ILE A 132 1.62 15.27 -10.90
C ILE A 132 0.49 16.04 -10.20
N GLY A 133 0.77 16.64 -9.06
CA GLY A 133 -0.21 17.43 -8.30
C GLY A 133 -0.33 17.07 -6.82
N PHE A 134 0.39 16.07 -6.35
CA PHE A 134 0.39 15.72 -4.94
C PHE A 134 1.03 16.82 -4.07
N LEU A 135 0.49 17.03 -2.87
CA LEU A 135 1.20 17.70 -1.81
C LEU A 135 2.14 16.68 -1.16
N VAL A 136 3.44 16.87 -1.29
CA VAL A 136 4.42 15.88 -0.83
C VAL A 136 5.14 16.38 0.41
N GLU A 137 5.15 15.56 1.45
CA GLU A 137 5.83 15.83 2.70
C GLU A 137 6.88 14.75 2.97
N ARG A 138 8.03 15.17 3.51
CA ARG A 138 9.05 14.26 4.02
C ARG A 138 8.79 14.06 5.51
N LEU A 139 8.66 12.80 5.93
CA LEU A 139 8.41 12.45 7.32
C LEU A 139 9.57 11.59 7.84
N PRO A 140 9.81 11.60 9.17
CA PRO A 140 10.76 10.67 9.76
C PRO A 140 10.39 9.22 9.46
N GLY A 141 11.37 8.42 9.06
CA GLY A 141 11.18 6.99 8.90
C GLY A 141 11.13 6.26 10.24
N PRO A 142 10.88 4.94 10.24
CA PRO A 142 10.89 4.15 11.46
C PRO A 142 12.28 4.16 12.10
N PRO A 143 12.38 3.97 13.44
CA PRO A 143 13.64 4.10 14.17
C PRO A 143 14.81 3.27 13.61
N ASP A 144 14.53 2.06 13.15
CA ASP A 144 15.55 1.13 12.65
C ASP A 144 15.48 0.94 11.12
N GLY A 145 14.85 1.87 10.40
CA GLY A 145 14.66 1.78 8.97
C GLY A 145 15.19 2.98 8.20
N LYS A 146 14.49 3.34 7.12
CA LYS A 146 14.84 4.51 6.32
C LYS A 146 14.78 5.79 7.14
N ARG A 147 15.72 6.70 6.88
CA ARG A 147 15.78 7.99 7.57
C ARG A 147 14.53 8.85 7.33
N GLU A 148 14.01 8.82 6.10
CA GLU A 148 12.82 9.56 5.69
C GLU A 148 11.89 8.69 4.85
N ILE A 149 10.61 9.00 4.91
CA ILE A 149 9.58 8.48 4.03
C ILE A 149 8.84 9.65 3.39
N LEU A 150 8.11 9.39 2.31
CA LEU A 150 7.24 10.39 1.69
C LEU A 150 5.78 10.10 1.99
N ARG A 151 5.03 11.18 2.27
CA ARG A 151 3.58 11.18 2.30
C ARG A 151 3.09 12.14 1.23
N ALA A 152 2.34 11.62 0.25
CA ALA A 152 1.78 12.38 -0.86
C ALA A 152 0.26 12.43 -0.71
N THR A 153 -0.30 13.62 -0.65
CA THR A 153 -1.74 13.84 -0.46
C THR A 153 -2.34 14.37 -1.75
N LYS A 154 -3.45 13.77 -2.20
CA LYS A 154 -4.22 14.31 -3.30
C LYS A 154 -5.03 15.50 -2.81
N ARG A 155 -4.69 16.68 -3.32
CA ARG A 155 -5.33 17.94 -2.89
C ARG A 155 -6.79 17.99 -3.30
N THR A 156 -7.58 18.68 -2.49
CA THR A 156 -8.94 19.06 -2.87
C THR A 156 -8.87 20.06 -4.04
N ASN A 157 -9.70 19.86 -5.05
CA ASN A 157 -9.86 20.83 -6.13
C ASN A 157 -10.69 22.01 -5.57
N ASN A 158 -10.02 23.14 -5.41
CA ASN A 158 -10.71 24.41 -5.10
C ASN A 158 -11.01 25.16 -6.40
#